data_ede172df39e68d1e8116a8ff051365da
#
_entry.id   ede172df39e68d1e8116a8ff051365da
#
_cell.length_a   1.000
_cell.length_b   1.000
_cell.length_c   1.000
_cell.angle_alpha   90.00
_cell.angle_beta   90.00
_cell.angle_gamma   90.00
#
_symmetry.space_group_name_H-M   'P 1'
#
loop_
_entity.id
_entity.type
_entity.pdbx_description
1 polymer ?
#
loop_
_entity_poly.entity_id
_entity_poly.type
_entity_poly.pdbx_seq_one_letter_code
_entity_poly.pdbx_strand_id
1 'polypeptide(L)'
;SDTFAVLDDHTVGYLDLDGSGVETIAHLRQNGRVTIMFCSFTRSAKILRLYGRGSVVLPSDPDWPRLLAHFGPHPGVRSIIVVELDLIADSCGYSVPTMTEVAERDLLDRLARRPDTVARRVDRAGDHRHSIDQIPALAPRETDPAHRHS
;
A
#
# COMPACT_ATOMS: atom_id res chain seq x y z
N SER A 1 11.98 5.33 -2.55
CA SER A 1 11.30 4.24 -1.82
C SER A 1 10.99 3.11 -2.78
N ASP A 2 11.43 1.90 -2.48
CA ASP A 2 11.25 0.70 -3.33
C ASP A 2 9.84 0.12 -3.22
N THR A 3 8.92 0.87 -2.61
CA THR A 3 7.53 0.44 -2.36
C THR A 3 6.52 1.01 -3.35
N PHE A 4 6.94 1.81 -4.33
CA PHE A 4 6.11 2.35 -5.40
C PHE A 4 6.77 2.10 -6.75
N ALA A 5 5.99 1.69 -7.75
CA ALA A 5 6.46 1.41 -9.11
C ALA A 5 5.46 1.93 -10.16
N VAL A 6 6.01 2.39 -11.29
CA VAL A 6 5.26 2.58 -12.54
C VAL A 6 5.31 1.24 -13.28
N LEU A 7 4.14 0.64 -13.52
CA LEU A 7 4.04 -0.68 -14.15
C LEU A 7 3.95 -0.56 -15.68
N ASP A 8 3.26 0.46 -16.15
CA ASP A 8 3.17 0.86 -17.57
C ASP A 8 2.73 2.33 -17.67
N ASP A 9 2.40 2.81 -18.88
CA ASP A 9 2.07 4.22 -19.16
C ASP A 9 0.80 4.71 -18.42
N HIS A 10 -0.06 3.81 -18.00
CA HIS A 10 -1.35 4.12 -17.35
C HIS A 10 -1.56 3.36 -16.04
N THR A 11 -0.57 2.59 -15.59
CA THR A 11 -0.73 1.75 -14.41
C THR A 11 0.43 1.98 -13.42
N VAL A 12 0.08 2.19 -12.17
CA VAL A 12 1.05 2.25 -11.07
C VAL A 12 0.71 1.21 -10.02
N GLY A 13 1.69 0.86 -9.20
CA GLY A 13 1.48 -0.03 -8.07
C GLY A 13 2.28 0.39 -6.85
N TYR A 14 1.81 -0.03 -5.69
CA TYR A 14 2.59 0.12 -4.46
C TYR A 14 2.38 -1.06 -3.52
N LEU A 15 3.40 -1.33 -2.72
CA LEU A 15 3.34 -2.34 -1.66
C LEU A 15 2.50 -1.80 -0.49
N ASP A 16 1.44 -2.51 -0.17
CA ASP A 16 0.67 -2.32 1.03
C ASP A 16 1.28 -3.15 2.15
N LEU A 17 1.67 -2.47 3.23
CA LEU A 17 2.38 -3.07 4.34
C LEU A 17 1.45 -3.33 5.52
N ASP A 18 1.81 -4.31 6.36
CA ASP A 18 1.04 -4.62 7.56
C ASP A 18 0.86 -3.38 8.45
N GLY A 19 -0.39 -3.10 8.81
CA GLY A 19 -0.78 -1.95 9.63
C GLY A 19 -2.16 -1.42 9.25
N SER A 20 -2.43 -0.16 9.59
CA SER A 20 -3.70 0.52 9.36
C SER A 20 -4.08 0.71 7.87
N GLY A 21 -3.17 0.43 6.93
CA GLY A 21 -3.44 0.48 5.47
C GLY A 21 -4.58 -0.40 4.99
N VAL A 22 -5.09 -1.31 5.81
CA VAL A 22 -6.29 -2.13 5.56
C VAL A 22 -7.53 -1.29 5.22
N GLU A 23 -7.62 -0.08 5.71
CA GLU A 23 -8.68 0.87 5.34
C GLU A 23 -8.75 1.08 3.83
N THR A 24 -7.60 1.23 3.18
CA THR A 24 -7.52 1.37 1.72
C THR A 24 -8.07 0.13 1.01
N ILE A 25 -7.74 -1.07 1.49
CA ILE A 25 -8.26 -2.34 0.93
C ILE A 25 -9.79 -2.35 0.99
N ALA A 26 -10.37 -2.04 2.15
CA ALA A 26 -11.82 -2.01 2.34
C ALA A 26 -12.49 -1.01 1.39
N HIS A 27 -11.97 0.21 1.30
CA HIS A 27 -12.53 1.25 0.44
C HIS A 27 -12.39 0.93 -1.05
N LEU A 28 -11.26 0.36 -1.49
CA LEU A 28 -11.08 -0.09 -2.87
C LEU A 28 -12.06 -1.19 -3.26
N ARG A 29 -12.32 -2.14 -2.35
CA ARG A 29 -13.31 -3.20 -2.56
C ARG A 29 -14.74 -2.65 -2.66
N GLN A 30 -15.03 -1.55 -1.99
CA GLN A 30 -16.35 -0.92 -2.02
C GLN A 30 -16.62 -0.16 -3.31
N ASN A 31 -15.70 0.71 -3.76
CA ASN A 31 -15.94 1.58 -4.91
C ASN A 31 -14.77 1.70 -5.90
N GLY A 32 -13.61 1.16 -5.57
CA GLY A 32 -12.41 1.14 -6.41
C GLY A 32 -11.71 2.50 -6.60
N ARG A 33 -12.26 3.60 -6.11
CA ARG A 33 -11.70 4.94 -6.36
C ARG A 33 -10.51 5.22 -5.44
N VAL A 34 -9.43 5.74 -6.04
CA VAL A 34 -8.23 6.13 -5.29
C VAL A 34 -7.56 7.35 -5.91
N THR A 35 -6.96 8.16 -5.06
CA THR A 35 -6.09 9.26 -5.45
C THR A 35 -4.77 9.11 -4.72
N ILE A 36 -3.67 9.04 -5.48
CA ILE A 36 -2.32 9.08 -4.93
C ILE A 36 -1.79 10.50 -5.12
N MET A 37 -1.25 11.09 -4.06
CA MET A 37 -0.74 12.45 -4.09
C MET A 37 0.72 12.48 -3.65
N PHE A 38 1.54 13.13 -4.46
CA PHE A 38 2.93 13.43 -4.14
C PHE A 38 3.10 14.94 -4.00
N CYS A 39 3.68 15.37 -2.87
CA CYS A 39 4.01 16.75 -2.62
C CYS A 39 5.53 16.93 -2.66
N SER A 40 6.00 17.95 -3.38
CA SER A 40 7.41 18.31 -3.34
C SER A 40 7.69 19.19 -2.12
N PHE A 41 8.60 18.73 -1.26
CA PHE A 41 9.10 19.46 -0.09
C PHE A 41 10.41 20.23 -0.38
N THR A 42 10.80 20.30 -1.67
CA THR A 42 12.00 21.00 -2.12
C THR A 42 11.64 22.38 -2.71
N ARG A 43 12.62 23.06 -3.32
CA ARG A 43 12.38 24.34 -4.01
C ARG A 43 11.39 24.25 -5.17
N SER A 44 11.20 23.07 -5.76
CA SER A 44 10.23 22.86 -6.83
C SER A 44 8.83 22.75 -6.22
N ALA A 45 8.05 23.82 -6.26
CA ALA A 45 6.72 23.89 -5.68
C ALA A 45 5.69 23.14 -6.57
N LYS A 46 5.66 21.80 -6.47
CA LYS A 46 4.75 20.95 -7.25
C LYS A 46 3.99 19.97 -6.38
N ILE A 47 2.75 19.70 -6.78
CA ILE A 47 1.93 18.59 -6.30
C ILE A 47 1.53 17.78 -7.53
N LEU A 48 1.79 16.48 -7.50
CA LEU A 48 1.33 15.51 -8.49
C LEU A 48 0.18 14.68 -7.90
N ARG A 49 -0.91 14.52 -8.64
CA ARG A 49 -2.01 13.65 -8.27
C ARG A 49 -2.28 12.64 -9.36
N LEU A 50 -2.39 11.39 -8.95
CA LEU A 50 -2.77 10.28 -9.79
C LEU A 50 -4.17 9.83 -9.37
N TYR A 51 -5.15 10.03 -10.24
CA TYR A 51 -6.53 9.63 -10.01
C TYR A 51 -6.82 8.36 -10.80
N GLY A 52 -7.47 7.39 -10.19
CA GLY A 52 -7.74 6.15 -10.89
C GLY A 52 -8.59 5.16 -10.09
N ARG A 53 -8.57 3.93 -10.57
CA ARG A 53 -9.25 2.78 -9.96
C ARG A 53 -8.21 1.80 -9.46
N GLY A 54 -8.27 1.54 -8.15
CA GLY A 54 -7.39 0.60 -7.47
C GLY A 54 -7.99 -0.79 -7.36
N SER A 55 -7.14 -1.78 -7.46
CA SER A 55 -7.42 -3.17 -7.15
C SER A 55 -6.40 -3.71 -6.16
N VAL A 56 -6.79 -4.73 -5.41
CA VAL A 56 -5.97 -5.37 -4.38
C VAL A 56 -5.51 -6.72 -4.89
N VAL A 57 -4.21 -6.95 -4.92
CA VAL A 57 -3.60 -8.24 -5.28
C VAL A 57 -2.96 -8.84 -4.04
N LEU A 58 -3.38 -10.05 -3.69
CA LEU A 58 -2.94 -10.79 -2.52
C LEU A 58 -1.86 -11.82 -2.87
N PRO A 59 -1.08 -12.32 -1.90
CA PRO A 59 -0.10 -13.38 -2.14
C PRO A 59 -0.66 -14.68 -2.75
N SER A 60 -1.97 -14.91 -2.61
CA SER A 60 -2.68 -16.05 -3.20
C SER A 60 -3.06 -15.84 -4.66
N ASP A 61 -2.99 -14.62 -5.18
CA ASP A 61 -3.43 -14.29 -6.53
C ASP A 61 -2.39 -14.71 -7.58
N PRO A 62 -2.82 -15.19 -8.76
CA PRO A 62 -1.91 -15.61 -9.84
C PRO A 62 -0.95 -14.51 -10.30
N ASP A 63 -1.37 -13.25 -10.26
CA ASP A 63 -0.58 -12.10 -10.68
C ASP A 63 0.48 -11.67 -9.65
N TRP A 64 0.42 -12.17 -8.42
CA TRP A 64 1.31 -11.78 -7.35
C TRP A 64 2.80 -11.86 -7.70
N PRO A 65 3.35 -12.99 -8.21
CA PRO A 65 4.79 -13.09 -8.49
C PRO A 65 5.25 -12.09 -9.55
N ARG A 66 4.43 -11.89 -10.58
CA ARG A 66 4.72 -10.97 -11.68
C ARG A 66 4.77 -9.53 -11.19
N LEU A 67 3.79 -9.12 -10.40
CA LEU A 67 3.71 -7.76 -9.87
C LEU A 67 4.77 -7.50 -8.81
N LEU A 68 5.01 -8.46 -7.91
CA LEU A 68 6.03 -8.32 -6.87
C LEU A 68 7.44 -8.08 -7.45
N ALA A 69 7.73 -8.60 -8.65
CA ALA A 69 9.02 -8.43 -9.31
C ALA A 69 9.35 -6.96 -9.66
N HIS A 70 8.36 -6.06 -9.66
CA HIS A 70 8.59 -4.62 -9.87
C HIS A 70 9.06 -3.88 -8.62
N PHE A 71 9.08 -4.54 -7.46
CA PHE A 71 9.42 -3.94 -6.18
C PHE A 71 10.66 -4.58 -5.56
N GLY A 72 11.33 -3.82 -4.71
CA GLY A 72 12.37 -4.38 -3.86
C GLY A 72 11.81 -5.34 -2.79
N PRO A 73 12.65 -6.23 -2.23
CA PRO A 73 12.22 -7.13 -1.18
C PRO A 73 11.83 -6.37 0.09
N HIS A 74 10.61 -6.59 0.56
CA HIS A 74 10.12 -5.98 1.80
C HIS A 74 9.43 -7.03 2.68
N PRO A 75 9.89 -7.25 3.93
CA PRO A 75 9.42 -8.36 4.77
C PRO A 75 7.99 -8.16 5.31
N GLY A 76 7.45 -6.94 5.19
CA GLY A 76 6.14 -6.56 5.73
C GLY A 76 5.03 -6.45 4.71
N VAL A 77 5.21 -6.97 3.49
CA VAL A 77 4.20 -6.88 2.43
C VAL A 77 2.98 -7.71 2.78
N ARG A 78 1.81 -7.09 2.75
CA ARG A 78 0.50 -7.73 2.91
C ARG A 78 -0.21 -7.91 1.58
N SER A 79 -0.23 -6.88 0.76
CA SER A 79 -0.83 -6.88 -0.57
C SER A 79 -0.10 -5.92 -1.50
N ILE A 80 -0.43 -5.98 -2.78
CA ILE A 80 -0.04 -4.98 -3.77
C ILE A 80 -1.31 -4.24 -4.20
N ILE A 81 -1.29 -2.93 -4.10
CA ILE A 81 -2.36 -2.11 -4.66
C ILE A 81 -1.93 -1.70 -6.07
N VAL A 82 -2.73 -2.08 -7.05
CA VAL A 82 -2.56 -1.71 -8.46
C VAL A 82 -3.59 -0.66 -8.81
N VAL A 83 -3.18 0.42 -9.46
CA VAL A 83 -4.05 1.54 -9.82
C VAL A 83 -3.97 1.80 -11.32
N GLU A 84 -5.09 1.61 -12.01
CA GLU A 84 -5.29 2.06 -13.38
C GLU A 84 -5.65 3.55 -13.35
N LEU A 85 -4.89 4.38 -14.07
CA LEU A 85 -4.97 5.82 -14.01
C LEU A 85 -5.96 6.37 -15.02
N ASP A 86 -6.97 7.08 -14.54
CA ASP A 86 -7.94 7.83 -15.36
C ASP A 86 -7.40 9.23 -15.69
N LEU A 87 -6.64 9.84 -14.76
CA LEU A 87 -6.13 11.22 -14.88
C LEU A 87 -4.84 11.38 -14.09
N ILE A 88 -3.85 12.00 -14.73
CA ILE A 88 -2.64 12.51 -14.08
C ILE A 88 -2.70 14.04 -14.11
N ALA A 89 -2.66 14.68 -12.97
CA ALA A 89 -2.72 16.13 -12.86
C ALA A 89 -1.62 16.69 -11.96
N ASP A 90 -1.02 17.79 -12.40
CA ASP A 90 -0.12 18.55 -11.56
C ASP A 90 -0.73 19.90 -11.17
N SER A 91 -0.24 20.46 -10.09
CA SER A 91 -0.62 21.78 -9.61
C SER A 91 0.52 22.44 -8.84
N CYS A 92 0.40 23.76 -8.64
CA CYS A 92 1.38 24.49 -7.83
C CYS A 92 1.31 24.01 -6.36
N GLY A 93 2.48 23.81 -5.78
CA GLY A 93 2.65 23.46 -4.38
C GLY A 93 3.02 24.64 -3.49
N TYR A 94 2.54 25.86 -3.80
CA TYR A 94 3.01 27.09 -3.13
C TYR A 94 2.76 27.11 -1.62
N SER A 95 1.76 26.38 -1.14
CA SER A 95 1.48 26.23 0.28
C SER A 95 2.10 24.99 0.91
N VAL A 96 2.83 24.17 0.14
CA VAL A 96 3.55 23.02 0.68
C VAL A 96 4.83 23.55 1.34
N PRO A 97 5.10 23.22 2.62
CA PRO A 97 6.29 23.68 3.30
C PRO A 97 7.57 23.08 2.66
N THR A 98 8.65 23.83 2.70
CA THR A 98 9.97 23.28 2.35
C THR A 98 10.59 22.61 3.56
N MET A 99 11.30 21.48 3.33
CA MET A 99 12.04 20.75 4.35
C MET A 99 13.51 20.72 3.98
N THR A 100 14.38 21.03 4.94
CA THR A 100 15.84 21.02 4.76
C THR A 100 16.47 19.65 4.98
N GLU A 101 15.82 18.83 5.80
CA GLU A 101 16.23 17.44 6.05
C GLU A 101 15.08 16.51 5.72
N VAL A 102 15.30 15.63 4.72
CA VAL A 102 14.41 14.52 4.42
C VAL A 102 15.21 13.24 4.59
N ALA A 103 14.97 12.53 5.67
CA ALA A 103 15.59 11.23 5.92
C ALA A 103 14.52 10.15 5.99
N GLU A 104 14.78 9.03 5.35
CA GLU A 104 13.91 7.86 5.47
C GLU A 104 14.06 7.21 6.85
N ARG A 105 12.94 6.80 7.45
CA ARG A 105 12.94 6.05 8.70
C ARG A 105 12.93 4.55 8.39
N ASP A 106 13.89 3.83 8.93
CA ASP A 106 14.01 2.36 8.82
C ASP A 106 13.19 1.59 9.89
N LEU A 107 12.40 2.31 10.69
CA LEU A 107 11.69 1.72 11.83
C LEU A 107 10.71 0.63 11.41
N LEU A 108 9.99 0.83 10.30
CA LEU A 108 9.01 -0.13 9.80
C LEU A 108 9.71 -1.42 9.33
N ASP A 109 10.83 -1.27 8.61
CA ASP A 109 11.65 -2.40 8.16
C ASP A 109 12.23 -3.20 9.32
N ARG A 110 12.74 -2.49 10.34
CA ARG A 110 13.25 -3.13 11.57
C ARG A 110 12.17 -3.88 12.31
N LEU A 111 10.98 -3.30 12.42
CA LEU A 111 9.83 -3.96 13.04
C LEU A 111 9.39 -5.19 12.25
N ALA A 112 9.32 -5.09 10.92
CA ALA A 112 8.89 -6.17 10.06
C ALA A 112 9.85 -7.39 10.10
N ARG A 113 11.13 -7.18 10.39
CA ARG A 113 12.16 -8.24 10.51
C ARG A 113 12.22 -8.91 11.88
N ARG A 114 11.53 -8.41 12.90
CA ARG A 114 11.56 -9.00 14.23
C ARG A 114 10.76 -10.30 14.27
N PRO A 115 11.33 -11.40 14.86
CA PRO A 115 10.64 -12.68 14.95
C PRO A 115 9.27 -12.62 15.65
N ASP A 116 9.16 -11.78 16.69
CA ASP A 116 7.92 -11.57 17.43
C ASP A 116 6.85 -10.81 16.63
N THR A 117 7.24 -10.07 15.60
CA THR A 117 6.30 -9.37 14.72
C THR A 117 5.52 -10.35 13.85
N VAL A 118 6.13 -11.46 13.43
CA VAL A 118 5.44 -12.51 12.66
C VAL A 118 4.31 -13.13 13.50
N ALA A 119 4.58 -13.47 14.77
CA ALA A 119 3.56 -13.98 15.69
C ALA A 119 2.44 -12.96 15.93
N ARG A 120 2.78 -11.68 16.14
CA ARG A 120 1.81 -10.59 16.33
C ARG A 120 0.98 -10.28 15.08
N ARG A 121 1.44 -10.63 13.88
CA ARG A 121 0.64 -10.52 12.65
C ARG A 121 -0.56 -11.44 12.70
N VAL A 122 -0.40 -12.64 13.20
CA VAL A 122 -1.48 -13.61 13.38
C VAL A 122 -2.52 -13.07 14.36
N ASP A 123 -2.08 -12.53 15.50
CA ASP A 123 -2.97 -11.97 16.52
C ASP A 123 -3.74 -10.72 16.01
N ARG A 124 -3.08 -9.87 15.22
CA ARG A 124 -3.69 -8.66 14.63
C ARG A 124 -4.53 -8.92 13.38
N ALA A 125 -4.48 -10.12 12.84
CA ALA A 125 -5.29 -10.48 11.67
C ALA A 125 -6.79 -10.27 11.92
N GLY A 126 -7.24 -10.40 13.18
CA GLY A 126 -8.61 -10.08 13.59
C GLY A 126 -8.98 -8.62 13.43
N ASP A 127 -8.06 -7.71 13.73
CA ASP A 127 -8.29 -6.25 13.70
C ASP A 127 -8.32 -5.69 12.27
N HIS A 128 -7.80 -6.45 11.28
CA HIS A 128 -7.69 -6.02 9.88
C HIS A 128 -8.78 -6.58 8.97
N ARG A 129 -9.85 -7.13 9.52
CA ARG A 129 -10.96 -7.70 8.73
C ARG A 129 -11.94 -6.66 8.20
N HIS A 130 -12.05 -5.55 8.90
CA HIS A 130 -12.98 -4.47 8.57
C HIS A 130 -12.32 -3.12 8.72
N SER A 131 -12.81 -2.14 7.96
CA SER A 131 -12.46 -0.73 8.17
C SER A 131 -13.11 -0.19 9.45
N ILE A 132 -12.78 1.05 9.82
CA ILE A 132 -13.42 1.76 10.93
C ILE A 132 -14.96 1.88 10.72
N ASP A 133 -15.41 1.94 9.47
CA ASP A 133 -16.80 2.00 9.07
C ASP A 133 -17.44 0.60 8.88
N GLN A 134 -16.78 -0.46 9.38
CA GLN A 134 -17.22 -1.86 9.28
C GLN A 134 -17.33 -2.39 7.84
N ILE A 135 -16.63 -1.77 6.88
CA ILE A 135 -16.55 -2.27 5.50
C ILE A 135 -15.59 -3.45 5.47
N PRO A 136 -15.97 -4.61 4.88
CA PRO A 136 -15.10 -5.77 4.78
C PRO A 136 -13.81 -5.45 4.03
N ALA A 137 -12.65 -5.75 4.62
CA ALA A 137 -11.33 -5.60 4.03
C ALA A 137 -10.73 -6.96 3.64
N LEU A 138 -10.24 -7.73 4.60
CA LEU A 138 -9.63 -9.04 4.36
C LEU A 138 -10.54 -10.16 4.87
N ALA A 139 -10.70 -11.22 4.06
CA ALA A 139 -11.39 -12.41 4.53
C ALA A 139 -10.53 -13.16 5.58
N PRO A 140 -11.15 -13.95 6.50
CA PRO A 140 -10.40 -14.68 7.53
C PRO A 140 -9.27 -15.56 6.97
N ARG A 141 -9.45 -16.15 5.77
CA ARG A 141 -8.44 -16.98 5.09
C ARG A 141 -7.28 -16.19 4.49
N GLU A 142 -7.45 -14.90 4.27
CA GLU A 142 -6.44 -14.01 3.69
C GLU A 142 -5.42 -13.55 4.73
N THR A 143 -5.75 -13.67 6.02
CA THR A 143 -4.92 -13.20 7.13
C THR A 143 -4.38 -14.33 8.00
N ASP A 144 -4.95 -15.54 7.93
CA ASP A 144 -4.64 -16.64 8.85
C ASP A 144 -3.80 -17.75 8.18
N PRO A 145 -2.49 -17.86 8.47
CA PRO A 145 -1.67 -18.96 8.00
C PRO A 145 -2.02 -20.31 8.65
N ALA A 146 -2.80 -20.34 9.73
CA ALA A 146 -3.12 -21.55 10.47
C ALA A 146 -4.13 -22.46 9.76
N HIS A 147 -4.85 -21.97 8.73
CA HIS A 147 -5.81 -22.77 7.95
C HIS A 147 -5.22 -23.49 6.74
N ARG A 148 -3.90 -23.59 6.60
CA ARG A 148 -3.24 -24.28 5.48
C ARG A 148 -3.06 -25.80 5.71
N HIS A 149 -3.57 -26.35 6.80
CA HIS A 149 -3.49 -27.79 7.11
C HIS A 149 -4.87 -28.32 7.52
N SER A 150 -5.72 -28.52 6.54
CA SER A 150 -6.89 -29.40 6.65
C SER A 150 -7.10 -30.10 5.31
#